data_24befe2f9979c46473d6f26b2c25c526
#
_entry.id   24befe2f9979c46473d6f26b2c25c526
#
_cell.length_a   1.000
_cell.length_b   1.000
_cell.length_c   1.000
_cell.angle_alpha   90.00
_cell.angle_beta   90.00
_cell.angle_gamma   90.00
#
_symmetry.space_group_name_H-M   'P 1'
#
loop_
_entity.id
_entity.type
_entity.pdbx_description
1 polymer ?
#
loop_
_entity_poly.entity_id
_entity_poly.type
_entity_poly.pdbx_seq_one_letter_code
_entity_poly.pdbx_strand_id
1 'polypeptide(L)'
;MDLHILEHRVRVLSLARRGLWLYTHPLLKLLFLPQRCRCKFFSLTETPEDYTIMLDEEGFKELPPSEFMQVADSTWLVLSVVSNGRAPTGCQATGVTKIARSVIAPLAEHHVSVLMLSTYQTDFILVRERDLPVVIHTLAGEFDIYKEESGECVPVACDDVSNGFLKPKPAASPTLHPVQSPQTRFCVLTVAPDTLPAIATMLIDVLFYSHSPPREAGAGSQDLDSITFFAFSLIEGYISIVMDAETQKRFPSDLLLTSSTGELWRMVRIGGQPLGFDECGIVAQIAEPLAAADISAYYISTFNFDHASPRRASLRSSSCCSSARKAADSGWLSPRRVAQRGGTVGPPFPPPPLPLYPLYLLFF
;
A
#
# COMPACT_ATOMS: atom_id res chain seq x y z
N MET A 1 17.27 -11.55 12.60
CA MET A 1 16.21 -10.51 12.39
C MET A 1 14.96 -11.02 13.09
N ASP A 2 14.27 -10.15 13.79
CA ASP A 2 13.11 -10.58 14.59
C ASP A 2 11.83 -10.26 13.83
N LEU A 3 10.90 -11.20 13.82
CA LEU A 3 9.56 -11.03 13.30
C LEU A 3 8.59 -10.98 14.49
N HIS A 4 7.90 -9.87 14.63
CA HIS A 4 6.92 -9.69 15.70
C HIS A 4 5.51 -9.84 15.13
N ILE A 5 4.72 -10.73 15.74
CA ILE A 5 3.29 -10.86 15.54
C ILE A 5 2.64 -9.97 16.58
N LEU A 6 2.08 -8.84 16.16
CA LEU A 6 1.45 -7.88 17.07
C LEU A 6 0.11 -8.42 17.59
N GLU A 7 -0.36 -7.95 18.75
CA GLU A 7 -1.62 -8.43 19.34
C GLU A 7 -2.88 -7.97 18.58
N HIS A 8 -2.73 -7.08 17.58
CA HIS A 8 -3.85 -6.52 16.84
C HIS A 8 -4.52 -7.54 15.92
N ARG A 9 -5.82 -7.70 16.06
CA ARG A 9 -6.70 -8.41 15.14
C ARG A 9 -7.40 -7.36 14.29
N VAL A 10 -7.01 -7.26 13.03
CA VAL A 10 -7.41 -6.19 12.12
C VAL A 10 -8.54 -6.64 11.22
N ARG A 11 -9.57 -5.78 11.09
CA ARG A 11 -10.62 -5.88 10.09
C ARG A 11 -10.29 -4.95 8.93
N VAL A 12 -10.50 -5.45 7.72
CA VAL A 12 -10.28 -4.69 6.47
C VAL A 12 -11.63 -4.46 5.81
N LEU A 13 -11.94 -3.21 5.53
CA LEU A 13 -13.23 -2.86 4.94
C LEU A 13 -13.09 -1.77 3.87
N SER A 14 -14.06 -1.76 2.95
CA SER A 14 -14.27 -0.71 1.97
C SER A 14 -15.55 0.05 2.31
N LEU A 15 -15.45 1.37 2.29
CA LEU A 15 -16.58 2.26 2.46
C LEU A 15 -16.81 3.01 1.15
N ALA A 16 -17.99 2.80 0.55
CA ALA A 16 -18.37 3.50 -0.66
C ALA A 16 -18.40 5.03 -0.42
N ARG A 17 -17.83 5.81 -1.35
CA ARG A 17 -17.73 7.28 -1.22
C ARG A 17 -19.06 7.95 -0.91
N ARG A 18 -20.15 7.50 -1.53
CA ARG A 18 -21.51 8.01 -1.29
C ARG A 18 -22.05 7.76 0.13
N GLY A 19 -21.44 6.82 0.87
CA GLY A 19 -21.82 6.48 2.24
C GLY A 19 -21.02 7.21 3.32
N LEU A 20 -19.99 8.01 2.95
CA LEU A 20 -19.07 8.66 3.89
C LEU A 20 -19.80 9.47 4.98
N TRP A 21 -20.90 10.13 4.63
CA TRP A 21 -21.68 10.95 5.55
C TRP A 21 -22.23 10.19 6.76
N LEU A 22 -22.54 8.88 6.62
CA LEU A 22 -22.95 8.03 7.74
C LEU A 22 -21.81 7.79 8.75
N TYR A 23 -20.60 7.84 8.26
CA TYR A 23 -19.40 7.49 9.02
C TYR A 23 -18.59 8.71 9.47
N THR A 24 -19.05 9.93 9.18
CA THR A 24 -18.34 11.17 9.57
C THR A 24 -18.07 11.20 11.06
N HIS A 25 -19.09 10.98 11.91
CA HIS A 25 -18.92 11.01 13.36
C HIS A 25 -18.00 9.88 13.89
N PRO A 26 -18.20 8.58 13.52
CA PRO A 26 -17.28 7.53 13.92
C PRO A 26 -15.83 7.78 13.47
N LEU A 27 -15.63 8.24 12.24
CA LEU A 27 -14.30 8.54 11.71
C LEU A 27 -13.64 9.70 12.44
N LEU A 28 -14.36 10.78 12.76
CA LEU A 28 -13.83 11.87 13.58
C LEU A 28 -13.39 11.36 14.97
N LYS A 29 -14.15 10.44 15.56
CA LYS A 29 -13.81 9.83 16.85
C LYS A 29 -12.52 9.00 16.74
N LEU A 30 -12.40 8.16 15.72
CA LEU A 30 -11.23 7.32 15.47
C LEU A 30 -9.97 8.16 15.16
N LEU A 31 -10.11 9.22 14.36
CA LEU A 31 -9.02 10.09 13.95
C LEU A 31 -8.49 10.98 15.08
N PHE A 32 -9.37 11.59 15.87
CA PHE A 32 -9.00 12.66 16.80
C PHE A 32 -9.21 12.33 18.27
N LEU A 33 -9.95 11.26 18.58
CA LEU A 33 -10.26 10.85 19.96
C LEU A 33 -9.95 9.36 20.20
N PRO A 34 -8.76 8.88 19.82
CA PRO A 34 -8.43 7.44 19.91
C PRO A 34 -8.54 6.91 21.35
N GLN A 35 -8.25 7.74 22.35
CA GLN A 35 -8.36 7.38 23.76
C GLN A 35 -9.81 7.03 24.19
N ARG A 36 -10.81 7.53 23.47
CA ARG A 36 -12.23 7.26 23.76
C ARG A 36 -12.74 5.97 23.12
N CYS A 37 -12.12 5.49 22.03
CA CYS A 37 -12.53 4.29 21.31
C CYS A 37 -11.62 3.08 21.55
N ARG A 38 -10.55 3.23 22.32
CA ARG A 38 -9.53 2.18 22.60
C ARG A 38 -8.91 1.57 21.34
N CYS A 39 -9.09 2.20 20.20
CA CYS A 39 -8.51 1.78 18.95
C CYS A 39 -7.01 2.09 18.96
N LYS A 40 -6.18 1.08 18.75
CA LYS A 40 -4.72 1.20 18.70
C LYS A 40 -4.17 1.04 17.30
N PHE A 41 -4.91 0.39 16.41
CA PHE A 41 -4.56 0.21 15.02
C PHE A 41 -5.66 0.80 14.13
N PHE A 42 -5.37 1.89 13.48
CA PHE A 42 -6.29 2.55 12.55
C PHE A 42 -5.54 3.05 11.32
N SER A 43 -6.04 2.71 10.14
CA SER A 43 -5.59 3.25 8.86
C SER A 43 -6.80 3.53 7.96
N LEU A 44 -6.83 4.70 7.34
CA LEU A 44 -7.81 5.11 6.35
C LEU A 44 -7.08 5.53 5.09
N THR A 45 -7.41 4.90 3.98
CA THR A 45 -6.86 5.24 2.65
C THR A 45 -7.99 5.59 1.71
N GLU A 46 -7.93 6.79 1.19
CA GLU A 46 -8.85 7.28 0.18
C GLU A 46 -8.31 7.04 -1.21
N THR A 47 -9.15 6.47 -2.08
CA THR A 47 -8.90 6.28 -3.50
C THR A 47 -10.04 6.87 -4.32
N PRO A 48 -9.94 6.98 -5.66
CA PRO A 48 -11.06 7.41 -6.48
C PRO A 48 -12.31 6.56 -6.33
N GLU A 49 -12.15 5.29 -5.97
CA GLU A 49 -13.23 4.31 -5.89
C GLU A 49 -13.95 4.32 -4.55
N ASP A 50 -13.17 4.31 -3.46
CA ASP A 50 -13.69 4.10 -2.11
C ASP A 50 -12.72 4.64 -1.03
N TYR A 51 -13.12 4.39 0.22
CA TYR A 51 -12.24 4.51 1.39
C TYR A 51 -11.94 3.11 1.91
N THR A 52 -10.68 2.70 1.88
CA THR A 52 -10.23 1.49 2.58
C THR A 52 -9.94 1.84 4.02
N ILE A 53 -10.51 1.08 4.95
CA ILE A 53 -10.24 1.23 6.38
C ILE A 53 -9.71 -0.10 6.92
N MET A 54 -8.57 -0.04 7.60
CA MET A 54 -7.98 -1.14 8.34
C MET A 54 -7.93 -0.73 9.81
N LEU A 55 -8.58 -1.49 10.68
CA LEU A 55 -8.64 -1.13 12.09
C LEU A 55 -8.79 -2.39 12.95
N ASP A 56 -8.39 -2.26 14.22
CA ASP A 56 -8.56 -3.32 15.18
C ASP A 56 -10.05 -3.55 15.54
N GLU A 57 -10.33 -4.62 16.29
CA GLU A 57 -11.69 -4.98 16.67
C GLU A 57 -12.36 -3.92 17.56
N GLU A 58 -11.58 -3.17 18.37
CA GLU A 58 -12.12 -2.10 19.20
C GLU A 58 -12.56 -0.91 18.33
N GLY A 59 -11.76 -0.55 17.35
CA GLY A 59 -12.14 0.47 16.37
C GLY A 59 -13.31 0.03 15.49
N PHE A 60 -13.37 -1.24 15.11
CA PHE A 60 -14.45 -1.77 14.28
C PHE A 60 -15.84 -1.67 14.94
N LYS A 61 -15.91 -1.82 16.28
CA LYS A 61 -17.15 -1.66 17.04
C LYS A 61 -17.77 -0.27 16.95
N GLU A 62 -16.96 0.75 16.59
CA GLU A 62 -17.43 2.12 16.44
C GLU A 62 -18.18 2.37 15.11
N LEU A 63 -18.01 1.45 14.13
CA LEU A 63 -18.58 1.61 12.80
C LEU A 63 -19.94 0.92 12.70
N PRO A 64 -21.04 1.66 12.48
CA PRO A 64 -22.34 1.04 12.28
C PRO A 64 -22.39 0.27 10.95
N PRO A 65 -23.03 -0.91 10.90
CA PRO A 65 -23.21 -1.64 9.66
C PRO A 65 -24.13 -0.86 8.70
N SER A 66 -23.83 -0.87 7.42
CA SER A 66 -24.68 -0.29 6.39
C SER A 66 -24.44 -0.95 5.02
N GLU A 67 -25.32 -0.67 4.07
CA GLU A 67 -25.17 -1.09 2.67
C GLU A 67 -23.96 -0.46 1.95
N PHE A 68 -23.39 0.61 2.51
CA PHE A 68 -22.21 1.30 1.95
C PHE A 68 -20.89 0.72 2.44
N MET A 69 -20.91 -0.22 3.37
CA MET A 69 -19.72 -0.83 3.96
C MET A 69 -19.62 -2.30 3.53
N GLN A 70 -18.51 -2.64 2.91
CA GLN A 70 -18.13 -4.01 2.61
C GLN A 70 -16.95 -4.41 3.50
N VAL A 71 -17.07 -5.52 4.21
CA VAL A 71 -16.06 -6.03 5.14
C VAL A 71 -15.46 -7.31 4.56
N ALA A 72 -14.12 -7.42 4.58
CA ALA A 72 -13.45 -8.65 4.19
C ALA A 72 -13.80 -9.80 5.16
N ASP A 73 -13.96 -11.00 4.63
CA ASP A 73 -14.41 -12.17 5.39
C ASP A 73 -13.42 -12.63 6.48
N SER A 74 -12.15 -12.27 6.33
CA SER A 74 -11.08 -12.71 7.21
C SER A 74 -10.71 -11.65 8.23
N THR A 75 -10.28 -12.11 9.42
CA THR A 75 -9.48 -11.31 10.35
C THR A 75 -8.02 -11.38 9.93
N TRP A 76 -7.32 -10.27 10.05
CA TRP A 76 -5.91 -10.14 9.68
C TRP A 76 -5.06 -9.92 10.90
N LEU A 77 -3.90 -10.58 10.95
CA LEU A 77 -2.87 -10.38 11.96
C LEU A 77 -1.76 -9.51 11.38
N VAL A 78 -1.17 -8.71 12.24
CA VAL A 78 -0.16 -7.74 11.86
C VAL A 78 1.22 -8.27 12.21
N LEU A 79 2.10 -8.31 11.21
CA LEU A 79 3.50 -8.67 11.37
C LEU A 79 4.35 -7.42 11.21
N SER A 80 5.40 -7.32 12.02
CA SER A 80 6.42 -6.26 11.92
C SER A 80 7.81 -6.89 11.95
N VAL A 81 8.69 -6.49 11.05
CA VAL A 81 10.09 -6.94 11.02
C VAL A 81 10.95 -5.93 11.74
N VAL A 82 11.66 -6.39 12.76
CA VAL A 82 12.56 -5.58 13.57
C VAL A 82 14.00 -5.98 13.26
N SER A 83 14.81 -5.01 12.90
CA SER A 83 16.24 -5.21 12.66
C SER A 83 16.99 -5.25 14.00
N ASN A 84 17.72 -6.34 14.30
CA ASN A 84 18.54 -6.49 15.52
C ASN A 84 19.78 -5.56 15.52
N GLY A 85 19.58 -4.31 15.40
CA GLY A 85 20.63 -3.31 15.56
C GLY A 85 20.00 -2.10 16.21
N ARG A 86 20.63 -1.57 17.27
CA ARG A 86 20.25 -0.29 17.87
C ARG A 86 19.88 0.66 16.74
N ALA A 87 18.58 0.87 16.54
CA ALA A 87 18.12 1.84 15.59
C ALA A 87 18.70 3.20 16.00
N PRO A 88 19.52 3.87 15.18
CA PRO A 88 19.85 5.25 15.43
C PRO A 88 18.51 6.00 15.43
N THR A 89 18.32 6.85 16.43
CA THR A 89 17.21 7.80 16.52
C THR A 89 17.12 8.58 15.21
N GLY A 90 16.19 8.18 14.35
CA GLY A 90 16.09 8.66 12.96
C GLY A 90 15.74 7.51 12.02
N CYS A 91 14.87 6.59 12.46
CA CYS A 91 14.51 5.40 11.71
C CYS A 91 13.98 5.75 10.31
N GLN A 92 14.81 5.44 9.32
CA GLN A 92 14.26 5.11 8.01
C GLN A 92 13.55 3.77 8.15
N ALA A 93 12.24 3.76 7.84
CA ALA A 93 11.48 2.54 7.72
C ALA A 93 12.27 1.50 6.90
N THR A 94 12.22 0.26 7.33
CA THR A 94 12.79 -0.86 6.60
C THR A 94 11.91 -1.08 5.37
N GLY A 95 12.07 -0.30 4.30
CA GLY A 95 11.17 -0.30 3.16
C GLY A 95 10.81 -1.71 2.68
N VAL A 96 9.61 -1.88 2.11
CA VAL A 96 9.07 -3.16 1.61
C VAL A 96 10.09 -3.96 0.78
N THR A 97 11.00 -3.29 0.12
CA THR A 97 12.05 -3.92 -0.70
C THR A 97 13.09 -4.69 0.11
N LYS A 98 13.33 -4.31 1.36
CA LYS A 98 14.25 -5.05 2.24
C LYS A 98 13.68 -6.38 2.73
N ILE A 99 12.37 -6.45 2.88
CA ILE A 99 11.65 -7.66 3.30
C ILE A 99 11.10 -8.47 2.11
N ALA A 100 11.28 -7.96 0.89
CA ALA A 100 10.73 -8.59 -0.32
C ALA A 100 11.19 -10.05 -0.47
N ARG A 101 12.50 -10.31 -0.29
CA ARG A 101 13.08 -11.63 -0.47
C ARG A 101 12.95 -12.53 0.76
N SER A 102 13.02 -11.95 1.97
CA SER A 102 13.03 -12.72 3.21
C SER A 102 11.64 -13.03 3.74
N VAL A 103 10.63 -12.22 3.40
CA VAL A 103 9.26 -12.41 3.89
C VAL A 103 8.27 -12.55 2.75
N ILE A 104 8.22 -11.58 1.83
CA ILE A 104 7.13 -11.49 0.85
C ILE A 104 7.20 -12.62 -0.18
N ALA A 105 8.37 -12.89 -0.75
CA ALA A 105 8.53 -13.95 -1.74
C ALA A 105 8.27 -15.35 -1.16
N PRO A 106 8.83 -15.75 0.01
CA PRO A 106 8.50 -17.03 0.62
C PRO A 106 7.02 -17.23 0.94
N LEU A 107 6.33 -16.18 1.43
CA LEU A 107 4.90 -16.25 1.69
C LEU A 107 4.09 -16.42 0.40
N ALA A 108 4.49 -15.73 -0.68
CA ALA A 108 3.85 -15.87 -1.99
C ALA A 108 4.01 -17.29 -2.56
N GLU A 109 5.19 -17.91 -2.42
CA GLU A 109 5.45 -19.30 -2.82
C GLU A 109 4.54 -20.30 -2.08
N HIS A 110 4.16 -20.01 -0.84
CA HIS A 110 3.24 -20.82 -0.04
C HIS A 110 1.78 -20.39 -0.18
N HIS A 111 1.45 -19.56 -1.17
CA HIS A 111 0.10 -19.06 -1.44
C HIS A 111 -0.56 -18.32 -0.26
N VAL A 112 0.24 -17.65 0.54
CA VAL A 112 -0.26 -16.78 1.60
C VAL A 112 -0.57 -15.40 1.01
N SER A 113 -1.81 -14.95 1.19
CA SER A 113 -2.21 -13.59 0.81
C SER A 113 -1.62 -12.59 1.80
N VAL A 114 -1.03 -11.55 1.28
CA VAL A 114 -0.37 -10.50 2.07
C VAL A 114 -0.96 -9.15 1.68
N LEU A 115 -1.30 -8.33 2.68
CA LEU A 115 -1.54 -6.90 2.50
C LEU A 115 -0.38 -6.13 3.15
N MET A 116 0.02 -5.05 2.52
CA MET A 116 1.09 -4.19 3.00
C MET A 116 0.54 -2.83 3.43
N LEU A 117 1.05 -2.33 4.54
CA LEU A 117 0.80 -0.98 5.02
C LEU A 117 2.12 -0.33 5.44
N SER A 118 2.73 0.39 4.52
CA SER A 118 3.89 1.21 4.82
C SER A 118 3.48 2.51 5.50
N THR A 119 4.14 2.83 6.59
CA THR A 119 4.00 4.09 7.31
C THR A 119 5.31 4.86 7.30
N TYR A 120 5.31 6.07 7.86
CA TYR A 120 6.55 6.85 7.99
C TYR A 120 7.60 6.14 8.84
N GLN A 121 7.18 5.40 9.87
CA GLN A 121 8.06 4.75 10.85
C GLN A 121 8.44 3.33 10.47
N THR A 122 7.48 2.54 9.99
CA THR A 122 7.66 1.10 9.75
C THR A 122 6.71 0.57 8.70
N ASP A 123 7.01 -0.63 8.22
CA ASP A 123 6.15 -1.40 7.33
C ASP A 123 5.45 -2.49 8.13
N PHE A 124 4.14 -2.57 7.96
CA PHE A 124 3.31 -3.63 8.50
C PHE A 124 2.91 -4.60 7.40
N ILE A 125 2.99 -5.88 7.70
CA ILE A 125 2.57 -6.96 6.83
C ILE A 125 1.33 -7.57 7.47
N LEU A 126 0.22 -7.59 6.76
CA LEU A 126 -1.01 -8.20 7.25
C LEU A 126 -1.20 -9.55 6.55
N VAL A 127 -1.42 -10.59 7.35
CA VAL A 127 -1.72 -11.95 6.91
C VAL A 127 -3.03 -12.41 7.52
N ARG A 128 -3.76 -13.27 6.86
CA ARG A 128 -4.99 -13.81 7.43
C ARG A 128 -4.68 -14.66 8.66
N GLU A 129 -5.48 -14.53 9.69
CA GLU A 129 -5.31 -15.29 10.93
C GLU A 129 -5.25 -16.81 10.67
N ARG A 130 -6.04 -17.32 9.75
CA ARG A 130 -6.04 -18.74 9.37
C ARG A 130 -4.72 -19.23 8.75
N ASP A 131 -3.94 -18.33 8.16
CA ASP A 131 -2.68 -18.66 7.48
C ASP A 131 -1.47 -18.54 8.42
N LEU A 132 -1.67 -18.10 9.67
CA LEU A 132 -0.58 -17.89 10.64
C LEU A 132 0.32 -19.13 10.83
N PRO A 133 -0.19 -20.37 10.95
CA PRO A 133 0.68 -21.55 11.07
C PRO A 133 1.63 -21.72 9.89
N VAL A 134 1.16 -21.45 8.65
CA VAL A 134 1.98 -21.52 7.44
C VAL A 134 3.02 -20.39 7.46
N VAL A 135 2.66 -19.19 7.88
CA VAL A 135 3.56 -18.04 8.02
C VAL A 135 4.70 -18.36 8.97
N ILE A 136 4.39 -18.86 10.17
CA ILE A 136 5.39 -19.24 11.18
C ILE A 136 6.33 -20.30 10.62
N HIS A 137 5.80 -21.38 10.04
CA HIS A 137 6.60 -22.44 9.47
C HIS A 137 7.52 -21.95 8.34
N THR A 138 7.00 -21.10 7.45
CA THR A 138 7.76 -20.58 6.31
C THR A 138 8.92 -19.68 6.74
N LEU A 139 8.70 -18.87 7.78
CA LEU A 139 9.65 -17.82 8.17
C LEU A 139 10.57 -18.21 9.34
N ALA A 140 10.29 -19.30 10.05
CA ALA A 140 11.06 -19.73 11.23
C ALA A 140 12.53 -20.04 10.93
N GLY A 141 12.88 -20.37 9.67
CA GLY A 141 14.28 -20.63 9.27
C GLY A 141 15.15 -19.38 9.17
N GLU A 142 14.54 -18.21 8.97
CA GLU A 142 15.25 -16.93 8.76
C GLU A 142 15.02 -15.90 9.87
N PHE A 143 13.97 -16.08 10.68
CA PHE A 143 13.54 -15.13 11.71
C PHE A 143 13.38 -15.78 13.06
N ASP A 144 13.79 -15.07 14.11
CA ASP A 144 13.34 -15.31 15.48
C ASP A 144 11.94 -14.70 15.60
N ILE A 145 10.92 -15.55 15.81
CA ILE A 145 9.52 -15.14 15.81
C ILE A 145 9.04 -14.90 17.22
N TYR A 146 8.46 -13.75 17.45
CA TYR A 146 7.87 -13.35 18.73
C TYR A 146 6.39 -13.00 18.52
N LYS A 147 5.58 -13.33 19.51
CA LYS A 147 4.18 -12.92 19.57
C LYS A 147 4.01 -11.95 20.73
N GLU A 148 3.33 -10.86 20.47
CA GLU A 148 2.95 -9.90 21.51
C GLU A 148 1.68 -10.39 22.21
N GLU A 149 1.77 -10.55 23.53
CA GLU A 149 0.64 -10.94 24.39
C GLU A 149 0.63 -10.03 25.60
N SER A 150 -0.42 -9.23 25.79
CA SER A 150 -0.57 -8.30 26.91
C SER A 150 0.60 -7.32 27.08
N GLY A 151 1.22 -6.91 25.98
CA GLY A 151 2.37 -6.00 25.97
C GLY A 151 3.72 -6.65 26.25
N GLU A 152 3.80 -7.98 26.35
CA GLU A 152 5.05 -8.74 26.45
C GLU A 152 5.31 -9.51 25.17
N CYS A 153 6.59 -9.54 24.72
CA CYS A 153 7.01 -10.32 23.55
C CYS A 153 7.38 -11.75 24.01
N VAL A 154 6.59 -12.72 23.61
CA VAL A 154 6.80 -14.14 23.93
C VAL A 154 7.39 -14.83 22.68
N PRO A 155 8.52 -15.55 22.79
CA PRO A 155 9.06 -16.31 21.67
C PRO A 155 8.09 -17.41 21.25
N VAL A 156 7.87 -17.53 19.94
CA VAL A 156 7.04 -18.61 19.39
C VAL A 156 7.93 -19.85 19.20
N ALA A 157 7.64 -20.91 19.97
CA ALA A 157 8.31 -22.19 19.77
C ALA A 157 7.86 -22.80 18.44
N CYS A 158 8.82 -23.08 17.59
CA CYS A 158 8.57 -23.78 16.31
C CYS A 158 8.58 -25.30 16.51
N ASP A 159 8.00 -25.81 17.60
CA ASP A 159 7.96 -27.23 17.92
C ASP A 159 7.00 -27.95 16.93
N ASP A 160 7.61 -28.79 16.09
CA ASP A 160 7.00 -29.94 15.38
C ASP A 160 5.67 -29.70 14.63
N VAL A 161 5.60 -28.68 13.81
CA VAL A 161 4.58 -28.62 12.73
C VAL A 161 5.03 -29.45 11.51
N SER A 162 5.96 -30.39 11.69
CA SER A 162 6.54 -31.22 10.63
C SER A 162 5.57 -32.25 10.04
N ASN A 163 4.40 -32.46 10.61
CA ASN A 163 3.44 -33.45 10.14
C ASN A 163 2.19 -32.80 9.53
N GLY A 164 2.26 -32.42 8.28
CA GLY A 164 1.05 -32.16 7.50
C GLY A 164 1.02 -30.97 6.56
N PHE A 165 2.05 -30.16 6.46
CA PHE A 165 2.06 -29.11 5.46
C PHE A 165 2.36 -29.69 4.08
N LEU A 166 1.35 -29.59 3.22
CA LEU A 166 1.44 -29.97 1.81
C LEU A 166 2.62 -29.24 1.17
N LYS A 167 3.42 -30.01 0.40
CA LYS A 167 4.42 -29.41 -0.51
C LYS A 167 3.76 -28.29 -1.31
N PRO A 168 4.47 -27.17 -1.55
CA PRO A 168 3.96 -26.09 -2.38
C PRO A 168 3.35 -26.67 -3.65
N LYS A 169 2.09 -26.36 -3.90
CA LYS A 169 1.44 -26.69 -5.16
C LYS A 169 2.21 -25.95 -6.26
N PRO A 170 2.53 -26.58 -7.41
CA PRO A 170 3.22 -25.86 -8.47
C PRO A 170 2.49 -24.55 -8.74
N ALA A 171 3.22 -23.45 -8.66
CA ALA A 171 2.68 -22.13 -8.83
C ALA A 171 1.94 -22.03 -10.16
N ALA A 172 0.67 -21.68 -10.14
CA ALA A 172 0.01 -21.18 -11.33
C ALA A 172 0.82 -19.97 -11.83
N SER A 173 1.01 -19.85 -13.14
CA SER A 173 1.73 -18.69 -13.70
C SER A 173 1.17 -17.40 -13.09
N PRO A 174 2.02 -16.52 -12.57
CA PRO A 174 1.54 -15.32 -11.89
C PRO A 174 0.67 -14.51 -12.84
N THR A 175 -0.52 -14.13 -12.38
CA THR A 175 -1.39 -13.22 -13.13
C THR A 175 -0.71 -11.86 -13.21
N LEU A 176 -0.41 -11.40 -14.42
CA LEU A 176 0.17 -10.06 -14.61
C LEU A 176 -0.93 -9.02 -14.51
N HIS A 177 -0.83 -8.15 -13.53
CA HIS A 177 -1.77 -7.04 -13.34
C HIS A 177 -1.28 -5.80 -14.10
N PRO A 178 -2.20 -5.05 -14.75
CA PRO A 178 -1.84 -3.79 -15.36
C PRO A 178 -1.39 -2.79 -14.30
N VAL A 179 -0.42 -1.97 -14.68
CA VAL A 179 0.20 -0.97 -13.81
C VAL A 179 -0.04 0.41 -14.38
N GLN A 180 -0.52 1.33 -13.54
CA GLN A 180 -0.77 2.73 -13.89
C GLN A 180 0.16 3.63 -13.07
N SER A 181 0.79 4.61 -13.71
CA SER A 181 1.70 5.55 -13.04
C SER A 181 1.26 6.99 -13.32
N PRO A 182 0.38 7.57 -12.49
CA PRO A 182 -0.05 8.95 -12.62
C PRO A 182 1.12 9.94 -12.40
N GLN A 183 0.96 11.16 -12.88
CA GLN A 183 1.98 12.21 -12.75
C GLN A 183 2.00 12.87 -11.36
N THR A 184 0.94 12.68 -10.57
CA THR A 184 0.80 13.23 -9.22
C THR A 184 2.00 12.86 -8.35
N ARG A 185 2.49 13.82 -7.58
CA ARG A 185 3.57 13.65 -6.62
C ARG A 185 3.03 13.58 -5.22
N PHE A 186 3.56 12.66 -4.42
CA PHE A 186 3.14 12.40 -3.05
C PHE A 186 4.29 12.63 -2.08
N CYS A 187 3.94 13.04 -0.87
CA CYS A 187 4.84 13.11 0.26
C CYS A 187 4.36 12.16 1.36
N VAL A 188 5.30 11.61 2.10
CA VAL A 188 5.06 10.79 3.28
C VAL A 188 5.50 11.59 4.49
N LEU A 189 4.60 11.77 5.44
CA LEU A 189 4.71 12.70 6.55
C LEU A 189 4.44 11.98 7.87
N THR A 190 4.96 12.54 8.94
CA THR A 190 4.54 12.18 10.30
C THR A 190 4.16 13.44 11.08
N VAL A 191 3.32 13.26 12.08
CA VAL A 191 2.84 14.33 12.97
C VAL A 191 3.01 13.86 14.39
N ALA A 192 3.49 14.72 15.27
CA ALA A 192 3.50 14.41 16.68
C ALA A 192 2.04 14.36 17.20
N PRO A 193 1.68 13.36 18.02
CA PRO A 193 0.29 13.17 18.47
C PRO A 193 -0.32 14.39 19.16
N ASP A 194 0.48 15.14 19.89
CA ASP A 194 0.08 16.37 20.58
C ASP A 194 -0.17 17.54 19.62
N THR A 195 0.34 17.50 18.41
CA THR A 195 0.09 18.52 17.37
C THR A 195 -1.10 18.19 16.46
N LEU A 196 -1.64 16.96 16.54
CA LEU A 196 -2.80 16.56 15.74
C LEU A 196 -4.01 17.51 15.86
N PRO A 197 -4.37 18.03 17.06
CA PRO A 197 -5.46 19.01 17.18
C PRO A 197 -5.22 20.30 16.39
N ALA A 198 -3.97 20.72 16.22
CA ALA A 198 -3.64 21.96 15.49
C ALA A 198 -3.91 21.84 13.97
N ILE A 199 -3.84 20.64 13.42
CA ILE A 199 -4.13 20.37 11.99
C ILE A 199 -5.50 19.71 11.77
N ALA A 200 -6.28 19.48 12.82
CA ALA A 200 -7.53 18.74 12.75
C ALA A 200 -8.52 19.32 11.74
N THR A 201 -8.71 20.64 11.75
CA THR A 201 -9.63 21.31 10.80
C THR A 201 -9.21 21.09 9.35
N MET A 202 -7.92 21.13 9.06
CA MET A 202 -7.38 20.90 7.71
C MET A 202 -7.54 19.45 7.29
N LEU A 203 -7.31 18.50 8.21
CA LEU A 203 -7.55 17.07 7.93
C LEU A 203 -9.02 16.78 7.68
N ILE A 204 -9.92 17.38 8.44
CA ILE A 204 -11.38 17.30 8.24
C ILE A 204 -11.75 17.85 6.87
N ASP A 205 -11.20 19.00 6.49
CA ASP A 205 -11.46 19.61 5.19
C ASP A 205 -10.98 18.70 4.05
N VAL A 206 -9.77 18.14 4.16
CA VAL A 206 -9.24 17.21 3.15
C VAL A 206 -10.10 15.96 3.04
N LEU A 207 -10.45 15.32 4.16
CA LEU A 207 -11.14 14.02 4.15
C LEU A 207 -12.62 14.11 3.80
N PHE A 208 -13.30 15.20 4.21
CA PHE A 208 -14.76 15.26 4.12
C PHE A 208 -15.29 16.33 3.16
N TYR A 209 -14.51 17.36 2.85
CA TYR A 209 -15.00 18.51 2.08
C TYR A 209 -14.22 18.84 0.81
N SER A 210 -13.01 18.32 0.62
CA SER A 210 -12.18 18.66 -0.53
C SER A 210 -12.66 18.04 -1.85
N HIS A 211 -13.57 17.07 -1.78
CA HIS A 211 -14.11 16.44 -2.97
C HIS A 211 -15.37 17.15 -3.40
N SER A 212 -15.28 17.91 -4.48
CA SER A 212 -16.47 18.33 -5.23
C SER A 212 -17.30 17.09 -5.57
N PRO A 213 -18.65 17.15 -5.51
CA PRO A 213 -19.49 16.07 -5.97
C PRO A 213 -19.02 15.63 -7.37
N PRO A 214 -19.04 14.35 -7.71
CA PRO A 214 -18.63 13.89 -9.03
C PRO A 214 -19.39 14.74 -10.05
N ARG A 215 -18.67 15.50 -10.84
CA ARG A 215 -19.22 16.14 -12.04
C ARG A 215 -19.88 15.01 -12.79
N GLU A 216 -21.19 15.10 -13.02
CA GLU A 216 -21.91 14.12 -13.81
C GLU A 216 -21.07 13.78 -15.01
N ALA A 217 -20.72 12.51 -15.12
CA ALA A 217 -19.76 12.04 -16.11
C ALA A 217 -20.34 12.24 -17.50
N GLY A 218 -20.05 13.40 -18.06
CA GLY A 218 -19.96 13.52 -19.51
C GLY A 218 -18.84 12.57 -19.93
N ALA A 219 -19.17 11.59 -20.75
CA ALA A 219 -18.26 10.60 -21.31
C ALA A 219 -17.08 11.30 -22.01
N GLY A 220 -16.01 11.53 -21.31
CA GLY A 220 -14.80 12.14 -21.81
C GLY A 220 -13.66 11.80 -20.85
N SER A 221 -12.74 10.97 -21.33
CA SER A 221 -11.43 10.60 -20.78
C SER A 221 -11.24 10.88 -19.29
N GLN A 222 -11.22 9.82 -18.48
CA GLN A 222 -10.61 9.86 -17.16
C GLN A 222 -9.19 10.42 -17.36
N ASP A 223 -8.92 11.55 -16.74
CA ASP A 223 -7.59 12.14 -16.69
C ASP A 223 -6.67 11.17 -15.95
N LEU A 224 -6.05 10.23 -16.67
CA LEU A 224 -5.11 9.24 -16.15
C LEU A 224 -3.86 9.90 -15.54
N ASP A 225 -3.69 11.20 -15.73
CA ASP A 225 -2.55 11.96 -15.24
C ASP A 225 -2.69 12.41 -13.78
N SER A 226 -3.90 12.38 -13.22
CA SER A 226 -4.16 12.75 -11.82
C SER A 226 -4.88 11.63 -11.08
N ILE A 227 -4.39 11.26 -9.91
CA ILE A 227 -5.04 10.29 -9.04
C ILE A 227 -5.31 10.95 -7.68
N THR A 228 -6.54 10.82 -7.21
CA THR A 228 -6.89 11.15 -5.83
C THR A 228 -6.40 10.02 -4.94
N PHE A 229 -5.49 10.34 -4.03
CA PHE A 229 -5.00 9.39 -3.04
C PHE A 229 -4.61 10.15 -1.78
N PHE A 230 -5.16 9.70 -0.67
CA PHE A 230 -4.83 10.21 0.65
C PHE A 230 -4.81 9.02 1.61
N ALA A 231 -3.79 8.90 2.44
CA ALA A 231 -3.74 7.89 3.49
C ALA A 231 -3.39 8.52 4.82
N PHE A 232 -4.10 8.11 5.85
CA PHE A 232 -3.85 8.47 7.24
C PHE A 232 -3.77 7.19 8.06
N SER A 233 -2.76 7.04 8.89
CA SER A 233 -2.67 5.96 9.86
C SER A 233 -2.34 6.48 11.26
N LEU A 234 -2.98 5.90 12.25
CA LEU A 234 -2.70 6.08 13.67
C LEU A 234 -2.55 4.70 14.29
N ILE A 235 -1.31 4.28 14.49
CA ILE A 235 -0.96 2.94 14.94
C ILE A 235 -0.02 3.08 16.14
N GLU A 236 -0.41 2.50 17.29
CA GLU A 236 0.34 2.58 18.54
C GLU A 236 0.77 4.01 18.93
N GLY A 237 -0.10 4.99 18.62
CA GLY A 237 0.16 6.41 18.90
C GLY A 237 1.03 7.12 17.86
N TYR A 238 1.53 6.43 16.84
CA TYR A 238 2.29 7.04 15.75
C TYR A 238 1.36 7.42 14.60
N ILE A 239 1.53 8.63 14.09
CA ILE A 239 0.72 9.16 12.98
C ILE A 239 1.58 9.22 11.73
N SER A 240 1.06 8.65 10.64
CA SER A 240 1.65 8.74 9.32
C SER A 240 0.60 9.20 8.31
N ILE A 241 0.99 10.11 7.43
CA ILE A 241 0.10 10.68 6.41
C ILE A 241 0.79 10.62 5.06
N VAL A 242 0.05 10.15 4.06
CA VAL A 242 0.45 10.24 2.64
C VAL A 242 -0.54 11.16 1.94
N MET A 243 -0.05 12.22 1.33
CA MET A 243 -0.87 13.16 0.56
C MET A 243 -0.11 13.68 -0.66
N ASP A 244 -0.83 14.22 -1.61
CA ASP A 244 -0.20 14.88 -2.74
C ASP A 244 0.48 16.20 -2.34
N ALA A 245 1.46 16.62 -3.14
CA ALA A 245 2.27 17.80 -2.85
C ALA A 245 1.48 19.11 -2.84
N GLU A 246 0.35 19.21 -3.55
CA GLU A 246 -0.49 20.42 -3.56
C GLU A 246 -1.33 20.48 -2.28
N THR A 247 -1.88 19.34 -1.85
CA THR A 247 -2.58 19.22 -0.58
C THR A 247 -1.66 19.56 0.58
N GLN A 248 -0.40 19.10 0.57
CA GLN A 248 0.59 19.41 1.61
C GLN A 248 0.78 20.92 1.82
N LYS A 249 0.77 21.73 0.75
CA LYS A 249 0.96 23.19 0.82
C LYS A 249 -0.14 23.91 1.64
N ARG A 250 -1.27 23.26 1.86
CA ARG A 250 -2.37 23.80 2.67
C ARG A 250 -2.10 23.69 4.17
N PHE A 251 -1.14 22.87 4.58
CA PHE A 251 -0.78 22.64 5.98
C PHE A 251 0.41 23.50 6.39
N PRO A 252 0.46 23.95 7.66
CA PRO A 252 1.62 24.65 8.21
C PRO A 252 2.86 23.75 8.15
N SER A 253 3.95 24.24 7.58
CA SER A 253 5.17 23.46 7.36
C SER A 253 5.91 23.10 8.64
N ASP A 254 5.68 23.84 9.71
CA ASP A 254 6.27 23.64 11.04
C ASP A 254 5.57 22.53 11.86
N LEU A 255 4.36 22.13 11.48
CA LEU A 255 3.58 21.10 12.15
C LEU A 255 3.73 19.71 11.50
N LEU A 256 4.20 19.66 10.26
CA LEU A 256 4.41 18.42 9.52
C LEU A 256 5.89 18.06 9.47
N LEU A 257 6.24 16.93 10.02
CA LEU A 257 7.59 16.39 9.91
C LEU A 257 7.68 15.55 8.62
N THR A 258 8.45 16.06 7.67
CA THR A 258 8.80 15.31 6.46
C THR A 258 10.11 14.56 6.65
N SER A 259 10.43 13.62 5.76
CA SER A 259 11.78 13.10 5.66
C SER A 259 12.76 14.28 5.46
N SER A 260 13.93 14.22 6.08
CA SER A 260 14.94 15.29 6.08
C SER A 260 15.33 15.83 4.70
N THR A 261 14.93 15.15 3.64
CA THR A 261 15.23 15.48 2.25
C THR A 261 14.07 16.11 1.49
N GLY A 262 12.87 16.21 2.09
CA GLY A 262 11.67 16.75 1.41
C GLY A 262 11.32 15.98 0.13
N GLU A 263 11.60 14.69 0.10
CA GLU A 263 11.44 13.86 -1.09
C GLU A 263 9.98 13.69 -1.49
N LEU A 264 9.72 13.85 -2.78
CA LEU A 264 8.43 13.55 -3.38
C LEU A 264 8.48 12.18 -4.05
N TRP A 265 7.47 11.40 -3.80
CA TRP A 265 7.30 10.04 -4.30
C TRP A 265 6.36 10.02 -5.49
N ARG A 266 6.58 9.11 -6.40
CA ARG A 266 5.69 8.87 -7.52
C ARG A 266 4.94 7.57 -7.26
N MET A 267 3.62 7.63 -7.31
CA MET A 267 2.79 6.46 -7.07
C MET A 267 2.65 5.60 -8.33
N VAL A 268 2.57 4.31 -8.10
CA VAL A 268 2.22 3.29 -9.08
C VAL A 268 1.04 2.52 -8.53
N ARG A 269 -0.06 2.51 -9.25
CA ARG A 269 -1.26 1.73 -8.91
C ARG A 269 -1.22 0.41 -9.66
N ILE A 270 -1.50 -0.68 -8.97
CA ILE A 270 -1.51 -2.05 -9.48
C ILE A 270 -2.95 -2.55 -9.51
N GLY A 271 -3.35 -3.11 -10.65
CA GLY A 271 -4.68 -3.65 -10.90
C GLY A 271 -5.49 -2.82 -11.89
N GLY A 272 -6.11 -3.46 -12.87
CA GLY A 272 -7.07 -2.84 -13.80
C GLY A 272 -8.51 -3.07 -13.38
N GLN A 273 -8.73 -4.12 -12.57
CA GLN A 273 -9.98 -4.47 -11.92
C GLN A 273 -9.71 -4.71 -10.44
N PRO A 274 -10.74 -4.66 -9.58
CA PRO A 274 -10.56 -4.97 -8.16
C PRO A 274 -9.83 -6.28 -7.94
N LEU A 275 -8.77 -6.24 -7.14
CA LEU A 275 -7.97 -7.39 -6.73
C LEU A 275 -8.75 -8.17 -5.65
N GLY A 276 -8.75 -9.49 -5.74
CA GLY A 276 -9.36 -10.32 -4.71
C GLY A 276 -8.39 -10.59 -3.57
N PHE A 277 -8.89 -10.71 -2.34
CA PHE A 277 -8.05 -11.09 -1.19
C PHE A 277 -7.46 -12.50 -1.28
N ASP A 278 -7.96 -13.34 -2.19
CA ASP A 278 -7.41 -14.70 -2.45
C ASP A 278 -6.28 -14.67 -3.48
N GLU A 279 -6.01 -13.55 -4.13
CA GLU A 279 -4.89 -13.41 -5.02
C GLU A 279 -3.59 -13.30 -4.22
N CYS A 280 -2.65 -14.20 -4.51
CA CYS A 280 -1.36 -14.26 -3.85
C CYS A 280 -0.25 -13.76 -4.76
N GLY A 281 0.82 -13.22 -4.17
CA GLY A 281 2.02 -12.84 -4.90
C GLY A 281 1.97 -11.47 -5.59
N ILE A 282 0.89 -10.68 -5.44
CA ILE A 282 0.80 -9.34 -6.04
C ILE A 282 1.91 -8.44 -5.48
N VAL A 283 2.07 -8.41 -4.15
CA VAL A 283 3.11 -7.63 -3.48
C VAL A 283 4.51 -8.09 -3.94
N ALA A 284 4.73 -9.41 -4.06
CA ALA A 284 6.01 -9.98 -4.52
C ALA A 284 6.37 -9.52 -5.93
N GLN A 285 5.41 -9.53 -6.86
CA GLN A 285 5.62 -9.10 -8.25
C GLN A 285 6.16 -7.67 -8.37
N ILE A 286 5.83 -6.81 -7.42
CA ILE A 286 6.27 -5.41 -7.39
C ILE A 286 7.51 -5.23 -6.52
N ALA A 287 7.54 -5.85 -5.34
CA ALA A 287 8.61 -5.66 -4.37
C ALA A 287 9.94 -6.31 -4.81
N GLU A 288 9.90 -7.48 -5.44
CA GLU A 288 11.11 -8.18 -5.88
C GLU A 288 11.91 -7.44 -6.96
N PRO A 289 11.30 -6.93 -8.06
CA PRO A 289 12.02 -6.13 -9.03
C PRO A 289 12.60 -4.84 -8.44
N LEU A 290 11.88 -4.17 -7.54
CA LEU A 290 12.36 -2.99 -6.85
C LEU A 290 13.56 -3.32 -5.94
N ALA A 291 13.48 -4.44 -5.21
CA ALA A 291 14.56 -4.93 -4.37
C ALA A 291 15.80 -5.32 -5.21
N ALA A 292 15.59 -5.92 -6.38
CA ALA A 292 16.70 -6.27 -7.28
C ALA A 292 17.40 -5.03 -7.85
N ALA A 293 16.68 -3.93 -8.00
CA ALA A 293 17.18 -2.64 -8.45
C ALA A 293 17.69 -1.73 -7.30
N ASP A 294 17.65 -2.20 -6.05
CA ASP A 294 17.96 -1.42 -4.84
C ASP A 294 17.14 -0.12 -4.73
N ILE A 295 15.86 -0.20 -5.10
CA ILE A 295 14.92 0.92 -5.06
C ILE A 295 14.01 0.75 -3.85
N SER A 296 14.14 1.64 -2.86
CA SER A 296 13.19 1.69 -1.73
C SER A 296 11.82 2.15 -2.20
N ALA A 297 10.77 1.57 -1.62
CA ALA A 297 9.39 1.93 -1.91
C ALA A 297 8.53 1.92 -0.65
N TYR A 298 7.53 2.81 -0.60
CA TYR A 298 6.37 2.66 0.26
C TYR A 298 5.31 1.84 -0.46
N TYR A 299 4.56 1.03 0.27
CA TYR A 299 3.54 0.17 -0.29
C TYR A 299 2.28 0.21 0.57
N ILE A 300 1.13 0.50 -0.03
CA ILE A 300 -0.15 0.51 0.65
C ILE A 300 -1.14 -0.33 -0.16
N SER A 301 -1.53 -1.46 0.40
CA SER A 301 -2.65 -2.26 -0.09
C SER A 301 -3.96 -1.61 0.30
N THR A 302 -4.91 -1.57 -0.63
CA THR A 302 -6.29 -1.14 -0.36
C THR A 302 -7.24 -2.31 -0.57
N PHE A 303 -8.52 -2.11 -0.33
CA PHE A 303 -9.53 -3.15 -0.51
C PHE A 303 -9.59 -3.67 -1.95
N ASN A 304 -9.41 -2.78 -2.92
CA ASN A 304 -9.57 -3.08 -4.34
C ASN A 304 -8.27 -3.07 -5.14
N PHE A 305 -7.23 -2.35 -4.69
CA PHE A 305 -6.01 -2.12 -5.46
C PHE A 305 -4.78 -2.04 -4.57
N ASP A 306 -3.63 -2.22 -5.17
CA ASP A 306 -2.35 -2.00 -4.52
C ASP A 306 -1.66 -0.74 -5.05
N HIS A 307 -0.93 -0.06 -4.17
CA HIS A 307 -0.25 1.18 -4.46
C HIS A 307 1.20 1.11 -3.99
N ALA A 308 2.13 1.26 -4.91
CA ALA A 308 3.55 1.32 -4.61
C ALA A 308 4.11 2.71 -4.94
N SER A 309 4.95 3.25 -4.07
CA SER A 309 5.60 4.54 -4.27
C SER A 309 7.11 4.36 -4.21
N PRO A 310 7.79 4.09 -5.34
CA PRO A 310 9.24 3.93 -5.40
C PRO A 310 9.98 5.26 -5.24
N ARG A 311 11.15 5.22 -4.62
CA ARG A 311 12.02 6.36 -4.39
C ARG A 311 12.87 6.69 -5.61
N ARG A 312 12.84 7.94 -6.07
CA ARG A 312 13.58 8.40 -7.27
C ARG A 312 15.10 8.56 -7.06
N ALA A 313 15.58 8.77 -5.85
CA ALA A 313 16.97 9.16 -5.60
C ALA A 313 18.01 8.06 -5.89
N SER A 314 17.61 6.79 -5.85
CA SER A 314 18.48 5.62 -6.06
C SER A 314 18.98 5.48 -7.52
N LEU A 315 18.36 6.15 -8.47
CA LEU A 315 18.66 6.01 -9.90
C LEU A 315 19.92 6.73 -10.37
N ARG A 316 20.58 7.55 -9.51
CA ARG A 316 21.75 8.32 -9.91
C ARG A 316 23.10 7.60 -9.76
N SER A 317 23.14 6.45 -9.08
CA SER A 317 24.42 5.81 -8.72
C SER A 317 24.75 4.49 -9.43
N SER A 318 23.83 3.90 -10.21
CA SER A 318 24.14 2.65 -10.90
C SER A 318 24.45 2.88 -12.38
N SER A 319 25.64 2.45 -12.80
CA SER A 319 26.12 2.47 -14.19
C SER A 319 25.26 1.63 -15.18
N CYS A 320 24.27 0.90 -14.70
CA CYS A 320 23.26 0.20 -15.51
C CYS A 320 22.28 1.13 -16.23
N CYS A 321 22.17 2.41 -15.84
CA CYS A 321 21.21 3.35 -16.43
C CYS A 321 21.57 3.86 -17.83
N SER A 322 22.75 3.59 -18.36
CA SER A 322 23.16 4.06 -19.69
C SER A 322 22.38 3.37 -20.83
N SER A 323 22.00 2.11 -20.65
CA SER A 323 21.23 1.36 -21.64
C SER A 323 19.76 1.73 -21.66
N ALA A 324 19.18 2.03 -20.49
CA ALA A 324 17.78 2.43 -20.36
C ALA A 324 17.52 3.86 -20.83
N ARG A 325 18.48 4.81 -20.65
CA ARG A 325 18.38 6.16 -21.22
C ARG A 325 18.32 6.16 -22.74
N LYS A 326 19.09 5.31 -23.42
CA LYS A 326 19.05 5.19 -24.88
C LYS A 326 17.70 4.72 -25.41
N ALA A 327 16.97 3.91 -24.65
CA ALA A 327 15.61 3.46 -25.03
C ALA A 327 14.56 4.57 -24.82
N ALA A 328 14.68 5.39 -23.79
CA ALA A 328 13.77 6.51 -23.51
C ALA A 328 13.93 7.66 -24.50
N ASP A 329 15.17 7.96 -24.93
CA ASP A 329 15.48 9.01 -25.93
C ASP A 329 15.14 8.58 -27.36
N SER A 330 14.86 7.29 -27.61
CA SER A 330 14.49 6.78 -28.94
C SER A 330 13.01 7.00 -29.35
N GLY A 331 12.26 7.81 -28.63
CA GLY A 331 10.99 8.38 -29.14
C GLY A 331 9.77 7.45 -29.13
N TRP A 332 9.77 6.36 -28.35
CA TRP A 332 8.67 5.38 -28.33
C TRP A 332 7.45 5.77 -27.47
N LEU A 333 7.47 6.93 -26.81
CA LEU A 333 6.41 7.40 -25.91
C LEU A 333 5.71 8.68 -26.40
N SER A 334 5.68 8.96 -27.69
CA SER A 334 4.90 10.07 -28.23
C SER A 334 3.71 9.53 -29.05
N PRO A 335 2.45 9.88 -28.72
CA PRO A 335 1.32 9.52 -29.54
C PRO A 335 1.39 10.36 -30.83
N ARG A 336 1.79 9.76 -31.93
CA ARG A 336 1.69 10.41 -33.26
C ARG A 336 0.23 10.57 -33.62
N ARG A 337 -0.19 11.80 -33.84
CA ARG A 337 -1.42 12.14 -34.57
C ARG A 337 -1.38 11.47 -35.94
N VAL A 338 -2.26 10.53 -36.18
CA VAL A 338 -2.49 9.96 -37.49
C VAL A 338 -3.37 10.93 -38.28
N ALA A 339 -2.79 11.58 -39.27
CA ALA A 339 -3.54 12.35 -40.26
C ALA A 339 -4.40 11.39 -41.10
N GLN A 340 -5.70 11.68 -41.17
CA GLN A 340 -6.64 10.99 -42.06
C GLN A 340 -6.22 11.15 -43.50
N ARG A 341 -5.96 10.04 -44.19
CA ARG A 341 -6.12 9.92 -45.63
C ARG A 341 -7.02 8.74 -45.92
N GLY A 342 -8.11 8.99 -46.63
CA GLY A 342 -9.09 7.99 -46.98
C GLY A 342 -8.54 6.94 -47.97
N GLY A 343 -8.99 5.71 -47.83
CA GLY A 343 -8.72 4.59 -48.72
C GLY A 343 -9.40 3.32 -48.19
N THR A 344 -10.36 2.88 -48.94
CA THR A 344 -11.11 1.62 -49.06
C THR A 344 -10.85 0.47 -48.06
N VAL A 345 -11.97 -0.02 -47.52
CA VAL A 345 -12.19 -1.07 -46.56
C VAL A 345 -11.82 -2.47 -47.12
N GLY A 346 -10.92 -3.20 -46.41
CA GLY A 346 -10.76 -4.63 -46.47
C GLY A 346 -11.05 -5.25 -45.08
N PRO A 347 -11.40 -6.56 -44.97
CA PRO A 347 -11.86 -7.16 -43.73
C PRO A 347 -10.77 -7.17 -42.64
N PRO A 348 -11.16 -7.09 -41.34
CA PRO A 348 -10.20 -6.93 -40.27
C PRO A 348 -9.42 -8.22 -40.00
N PHE A 349 -8.10 -8.12 -40.00
CA PHE A 349 -7.21 -9.13 -39.42
C PHE A 349 -7.31 -9.08 -37.89
N PRO A 350 -7.17 -10.23 -37.21
CA PRO A 350 -7.11 -10.25 -35.76
C PRO A 350 -5.89 -9.46 -35.26
N PRO A 351 -6.01 -8.77 -34.11
CA PRO A 351 -4.90 -8.01 -33.56
C PRO A 351 -3.72 -8.93 -33.23
N PRO A 352 -2.49 -8.47 -33.46
CA PRO A 352 -1.30 -9.21 -33.04
C PRO A 352 -1.25 -9.30 -31.51
N PRO A 353 -0.66 -10.36 -30.94
CA PRO A 353 -0.47 -10.47 -29.51
C PRO A 353 0.39 -9.30 -29.01
N LEU A 354 -0.06 -8.65 -27.93
CA LEU A 354 0.67 -7.57 -27.29
C LEU A 354 2.03 -8.09 -26.83
N PRO A 355 3.14 -7.38 -27.10
CA PRO A 355 4.44 -7.79 -26.63
C PRO A 355 4.49 -7.74 -25.10
N LEU A 356 4.95 -8.82 -24.48
CA LEU A 356 5.30 -8.92 -23.07
C LEU A 356 6.48 -7.96 -22.81
N TYR A 357 6.18 -6.77 -22.30
CA TYR A 357 7.22 -5.87 -21.82
C TYR A 357 7.59 -6.23 -20.38
N PRO A 358 8.88 -6.40 -20.06
CA PRO A 358 9.30 -6.57 -18.68
C PRO A 358 9.01 -5.28 -17.89
N LEU A 359 8.55 -5.46 -16.64
CA LEU A 359 8.16 -4.42 -15.69
C LEU A 359 9.20 -3.29 -15.52
N TYR A 360 10.43 -3.50 -15.96
CA TYR A 360 11.56 -2.58 -15.84
C TYR A 360 11.41 -1.24 -16.57
N LEU A 361 10.47 -1.11 -17.49
CA LEU A 361 10.30 0.10 -18.32
C LEU A 361 9.29 1.12 -17.77
N LEU A 362 8.57 0.78 -16.70
CA LEU A 362 7.52 1.66 -16.15
C LEU A 362 8.00 2.64 -15.06
N PHE A 363 9.28 2.57 -14.67
CA PHE A 363 9.83 3.38 -13.58
C PHE A 363 10.69 4.59 -14.00
N PHE A 364 10.59 5.03 -15.26
CA PHE A 364 11.31 6.22 -15.74
C PHE A 364 10.42 7.44 -15.97
#